data_c1c55edf44c592b66baff7a6e97dd932
#
_entry.id   c1c55edf44c592b66baff7a6e97dd932
#
_cell.length_a   1.000
_cell.length_b   1.000
_cell.length_c   1.000
_cell.angle_alpha   90.00
_cell.angle_beta   90.00
_cell.angle_gamma   90.00
#
_symmetry.space_group_name_H-M   'P 1'
#
loop_
_entity.id
_entity.type
_entity.pdbx_description
1 polymer ?
#
loop_
_entity_poly.entity_id
_entity_poly.type
_entity_poly.pdbx_seq_one_letter_code
_entity_poly.pdbx_strand_id
1 'polypeptide(L)'
;MIERYTLPEMGKIWTDSAKFQSWLKVEIAACEANFSLGKIPENAMKEIRSNAKFDESRITEIEKEVKHDVIAFLTSVNEFVGDSGRYIHVGMTSSDVLDTGLSLQLKDSCELLLEEIENLENEVRLLARKHKNTLMIGRSHAIHGEPITFGFKLAGWLAEIIRNKKRLLTLKESVAIGQISGAMGTYANTNPKVEQITCDLLGLKPDTASTQVISRDRHAEYVQIIALVGASLDRFATEIRNLQRTDVLEVEEGFTKGQKGSSAMPHKRNPIRSERVSGLARILRSYVLTALENVPLWHERDISHSSNERIMLPDVSICLHFMLREMQDIVSNLEVYPKNMLKNLNIYGGVIFSQKVLLLLVEKGLSREKAYSLVQKNAHQAWNTQNGNFKQNIERDNEIMDFIDQSDLEECFNPSIHLNNLSVIWEKLGI
;
A
#
# COMPACT_ATOMS: atom_id res chain seq x y z
N MET A 1 5.18 15.21 7.25
CA MET A 1 4.66 15.41 5.85
C MET A 1 4.08 16.80 5.71
N ILE A 2 4.07 17.41 4.50
CA ILE A 2 3.45 18.72 4.27
C ILE A 2 1.92 18.62 4.24
N GLU A 3 1.23 19.72 4.57
CA GLU A 3 -0.24 19.81 4.64
C GLU A 3 -0.93 19.31 3.35
N ARG A 4 -0.38 19.63 2.17
CA ARG A 4 -0.92 19.22 0.87
C ARG A 4 -1.15 17.71 0.72
N TYR A 5 -0.38 16.87 1.42
CA TYR A 5 -0.43 15.41 1.35
C TYR A 5 -0.88 14.78 2.66
N THR A 6 -1.38 15.60 3.60
CA THR A 6 -1.87 15.16 4.91
C THR A 6 -3.38 15.19 4.93
N LEU A 7 -4.01 14.01 4.85
CA LEU A 7 -5.44 13.90 5.08
C LEU A 7 -5.73 13.98 6.58
N PRO A 8 -6.83 14.63 6.99
CA PRO A 8 -7.10 14.93 8.41
C PRO A 8 -7.09 13.71 9.32
N GLU A 9 -7.61 12.59 8.87
CA GLU A 9 -7.75 11.36 9.66
C GLU A 9 -6.38 10.82 10.10
N MET A 10 -5.45 10.65 9.17
CA MET A 10 -4.10 10.20 9.47
C MET A 10 -3.27 11.30 10.13
N GLY A 11 -3.41 12.54 9.68
CA GLY A 11 -2.71 13.67 10.27
C GLY A 11 -2.99 13.83 11.76
N LYS A 12 -4.22 13.57 12.20
CA LYS A 12 -4.63 13.64 13.61
C LYS A 12 -3.88 12.65 14.49
N ILE A 13 -3.56 11.44 13.99
CA ILE A 13 -2.82 10.42 14.75
C ILE A 13 -1.39 10.90 15.08
N TRP A 14 -0.81 11.72 14.21
CA TRP A 14 0.59 12.14 14.30
C TRP A 14 0.81 13.57 14.81
N THR A 15 -0.19 14.15 15.46
CA THR A 15 -0.04 15.44 16.18
C THR A 15 0.67 15.23 17.52
N ASP A 16 1.29 16.29 18.04
CA ASP A 16 1.85 16.27 19.40
C ASP A 16 0.77 15.98 20.45
N SER A 17 -0.42 16.53 20.30
CA SER A 17 -1.57 16.23 21.13
C SER A 17 -1.89 14.73 21.18
N ALA A 18 -1.95 14.07 20.03
CA ALA A 18 -2.22 12.63 19.94
C ALA A 18 -1.09 11.80 20.57
N LYS A 19 0.15 12.22 20.38
CA LYS A 19 1.33 11.60 21.02
C LYS A 19 1.21 11.67 22.55
N PHE A 20 1.00 12.84 23.11
CA PHE A 20 0.84 13.01 24.57
C PHE A 20 -0.42 12.31 25.11
N GLN A 21 -1.48 12.26 24.32
CA GLN A 21 -2.68 11.49 24.69
C GLN A 21 -2.39 9.98 24.73
N SER A 22 -1.55 9.47 23.83
CA SER A 22 -1.12 8.07 23.84
C SER A 22 -0.26 7.77 25.07
N TRP A 23 0.65 8.67 25.44
CA TRP A 23 1.45 8.55 26.67
C TRP A 23 0.57 8.56 27.92
N LEU A 24 -0.42 9.46 27.98
CA LEU A 24 -1.37 9.51 29.09
C LEU A 24 -2.17 8.21 29.23
N LYS A 25 -2.62 7.63 28.11
CA LYS A 25 -3.30 6.33 28.10
C LYS A 25 -2.41 5.24 28.69
N VAL A 26 -1.13 5.19 28.34
CA VAL A 26 -0.16 4.22 28.88
C VAL A 26 0.02 4.40 30.38
N GLU A 27 0.23 5.63 30.85
CA GLU A 27 0.42 5.91 32.28
C GLU A 27 -0.82 5.57 33.12
N ILE A 28 -2.02 5.93 32.65
CA ILE A 28 -3.27 5.59 33.35
C ILE A 28 -3.46 4.06 33.37
N ALA A 29 -3.23 3.35 32.25
CA ALA A 29 -3.36 1.91 32.20
C ALA A 29 -2.36 1.20 33.12
N ALA A 30 -1.13 1.71 33.25
CA ALA A 30 -0.14 1.19 34.19
C ALA A 30 -0.56 1.45 35.66
N CYS A 31 -1.17 2.60 35.94
CA CYS A 31 -1.76 2.88 37.26
C CYS A 31 -2.92 1.93 37.56
N GLU A 32 -3.83 1.67 36.60
CA GLU A 32 -4.92 0.69 36.74
C GLU A 32 -4.39 -0.73 37.04
N ALA A 33 -3.33 -1.13 36.35
CA ALA A 33 -2.66 -2.42 36.59
C ALA A 33 -2.10 -2.48 38.03
N ASN A 34 -1.38 -1.45 38.47
CA ASN A 34 -0.86 -1.37 39.84
C ASN A 34 -1.97 -1.28 40.90
N PHE A 35 -3.08 -0.60 40.61
CA PHE A 35 -4.26 -0.57 41.47
C PHE A 35 -4.90 -1.96 41.61
N SER A 36 -5.06 -2.70 40.52
CA SER A 36 -5.61 -4.07 40.56
C SER A 36 -4.74 -5.04 41.35
N LEU A 37 -3.43 -4.77 41.45
CA LEU A 37 -2.46 -5.52 42.24
C LEU A 37 -2.32 -5.00 43.68
N GLY A 38 -3.18 -4.06 44.12
CA GLY A 38 -3.20 -3.54 45.48
C GLY A 38 -2.04 -2.57 45.83
N LYS A 39 -1.32 -2.05 44.84
CA LYS A 39 -0.18 -1.15 45.05
C LYS A 39 -0.59 0.35 45.13
N ILE A 40 -1.73 0.69 44.57
CA ILE A 40 -2.28 2.07 44.57
C ILE A 40 -3.55 2.05 45.40
N PRO A 41 -3.71 2.96 46.41
CA PRO A 41 -4.95 3.11 47.20
C PRO A 41 -6.11 3.59 46.31
N GLU A 42 -7.34 3.16 46.66
CA GLU A 42 -8.54 3.48 45.90
C GLU A 42 -8.79 5.00 45.75
N ASN A 43 -8.56 5.78 46.80
CA ASN A 43 -8.70 7.25 46.73
C ASN A 43 -7.70 7.86 45.73
N ALA A 44 -6.45 7.40 45.73
CA ALA A 44 -5.44 7.90 44.79
C ALA A 44 -5.79 7.55 43.36
N MET A 45 -6.23 6.30 43.11
CA MET A 45 -6.65 5.89 41.76
C MET A 45 -7.88 6.70 41.28
N LYS A 46 -8.81 7.01 42.17
CA LYS A 46 -9.95 7.88 41.82
C LYS A 46 -9.50 9.30 41.43
N GLU A 47 -8.54 9.87 42.14
CA GLU A 47 -7.96 11.17 41.78
C GLU A 47 -7.23 11.15 40.47
N ILE A 48 -6.42 10.09 40.19
CA ILE A 48 -5.74 9.92 38.90
C ILE A 48 -6.76 9.86 37.76
N ARG A 49 -7.78 8.99 37.85
CA ARG A 49 -8.83 8.87 36.82
C ARG A 49 -9.55 10.19 36.53
N SER A 50 -9.80 10.98 37.55
CA SER A 50 -10.60 12.22 37.44
C SER A 50 -9.80 13.42 36.95
N ASN A 51 -8.51 13.47 37.27
CA ASN A 51 -7.71 14.70 37.14
C ASN A 51 -6.55 14.55 36.14
N ALA A 52 -6.17 13.34 35.78
CA ALA A 52 -5.03 13.13 34.88
C ALA A 52 -5.31 13.72 33.48
N LYS A 53 -4.63 14.78 33.18
CA LYS A 53 -4.61 15.48 31.89
C LYS A 53 -3.29 16.26 31.79
N PHE A 54 -3.01 16.78 30.60
CA PHE A 54 -1.80 17.57 30.35
C PHE A 54 -2.12 18.89 29.65
N ASP A 55 -1.17 19.83 29.70
CA ASP A 55 -1.17 21.07 28.93
C ASP A 55 0.08 21.09 28.02
N GLU A 56 -0.13 21.14 26.71
CA GLU A 56 0.95 21.09 25.72
C GLU A 56 1.89 22.30 25.82
N SER A 57 1.35 23.48 26.11
CA SER A 57 2.14 24.69 26.26
C SER A 57 3.03 24.57 27.51
N ARG A 58 2.48 24.03 28.59
CA ARG A 58 3.20 23.78 29.83
C ARG A 58 4.29 22.73 29.68
N ILE A 59 4.01 21.65 28.95
CA ILE A 59 5.04 20.63 28.59
C ILE A 59 6.20 21.30 27.86
N THR A 60 5.90 22.09 26.82
CA THR A 60 6.92 22.80 26.04
C THR A 60 7.76 23.76 26.89
N GLU A 61 7.14 24.45 27.87
CA GLU A 61 7.84 25.33 28.79
C GLU A 61 8.79 24.57 29.73
N ILE A 62 8.30 23.49 30.36
CA ILE A 62 9.09 22.65 31.25
C ILE A 62 10.25 21.98 30.50
N GLU A 63 10.00 21.48 29.29
CA GLU A 63 11.03 20.83 28.49
C GLU A 63 12.21 21.74 28.13
N LYS A 64 11.99 23.06 27.98
CA LYS A 64 13.08 24.02 27.76
C LYS A 64 14.07 24.06 28.94
N GLU A 65 13.60 23.77 30.15
CA GLU A 65 14.45 23.74 31.35
C GLU A 65 15.06 22.35 31.57
N VAL A 66 14.22 21.30 31.61
CA VAL A 66 14.64 19.96 32.00
C VAL A 66 15.30 19.17 30.87
N LYS A 67 15.15 19.60 29.59
CA LYS A 67 15.69 18.96 28.39
C LYS A 67 15.32 17.47 28.23
N HIS A 68 14.12 17.13 28.69
CA HIS A 68 13.61 15.76 28.67
C HIS A 68 12.08 15.76 28.52
N ASP A 69 11.59 15.26 27.39
CA ASP A 69 10.18 15.30 26.99
C ASP A 69 9.25 14.53 27.94
N VAL A 70 9.60 13.29 28.31
CA VAL A 70 8.76 12.49 29.22
C VAL A 70 8.71 13.08 30.62
N ILE A 71 9.82 13.62 31.16
CA ILE A 71 9.82 14.31 32.47
C ILE A 71 8.93 15.55 32.40
N ALA A 72 9.01 16.34 31.32
CA ALA A 72 8.17 17.51 31.13
C ALA A 72 6.68 17.14 31.09
N PHE A 73 6.34 16.07 30.34
CA PHE A 73 4.99 15.54 30.27
C PHE A 73 4.48 15.08 31.65
N LEU A 74 5.24 14.26 32.37
CA LEU A 74 4.87 13.78 33.70
C LEU A 74 4.70 14.90 34.70
N THR A 75 5.56 15.93 34.66
CA THR A 75 5.44 17.11 35.50
C THR A 75 4.13 17.85 35.23
N SER A 76 3.77 18.07 33.97
CA SER A 76 2.49 18.66 33.59
C SER A 76 1.30 17.86 34.10
N VAL A 77 1.33 16.52 33.95
CA VAL A 77 0.26 15.65 34.46
C VAL A 77 0.15 15.76 35.99
N ASN A 78 1.27 15.77 36.72
CA ASN A 78 1.31 15.85 38.17
C ASN A 78 0.79 17.18 38.69
N GLU A 79 0.94 18.31 37.98
CA GLU A 79 0.35 19.58 38.30
C GLU A 79 -1.19 19.53 38.39
N PHE A 80 -1.84 18.61 37.64
CA PHE A 80 -3.30 18.40 37.70
C PHE A 80 -3.72 17.36 38.73
N VAL A 81 -2.93 16.27 38.88
CA VAL A 81 -3.27 15.17 39.80
C VAL A 81 -2.96 15.47 41.23
N GLY A 82 -1.93 16.28 41.51
CA GLY A 82 -1.50 16.63 42.88
C GLY A 82 -0.78 15.47 43.56
N ASP A 83 -1.00 15.30 44.88
CA ASP A 83 -0.26 14.35 45.74
C ASP A 83 -0.35 12.87 45.24
N SER A 84 -1.42 12.50 44.58
CA SER A 84 -1.61 11.17 43.99
C SER A 84 -0.74 10.93 42.75
N GLY A 85 -0.14 11.97 42.17
CA GLY A 85 0.83 11.89 41.09
C GLY A 85 2.07 11.04 41.40
N ARG A 86 2.40 10.88 42.70
CA ARG A 86 3.50 9.98 43.14
C ARG A 86 3.34 8.49 42.73
N TYR A 87 2.16 8.10 42.33
CA TYR A 87 1.88 6.75 41.86
C TYR A 87 1.99 6.59 40.33
N ILE A 88 2.11 7.69 39.58
CA ILE A 88 2.30 7.69 38.14
C ILE A 88 3.75 7.37 37.82
N HIS A 89 4.02 6.58 36.79
CA HIS A 89 5.37 6.20 36.31
C HIS A 89 6.20 5.35 37.28
N VAL A 90 5.56 4.71 38.27
CA VAL A 90 6.29 3.93 39.28
C VAL A 90 6.89 2.64 38.70
N GLY A 91 8.21 2.52 38.79
CA GLY A 91 8.96 1.36 38.30
C GLY A 91 9.15 1.30 36.77
N MET A 92 8.66 2.30 36.05
CA MET A 92 8.76 2.42 34.61
C MET A 92 9.99 3.22 34.18
N THR A 93 10.29 3.16 32.90
CA THR A 93 11.26 4.03 32.22
C THR A 93 10.57 4.81 31.11
N SER A 94 11.19 5.90 30.65
CA SER A 94 10.62 6.70 29.55
C SER A 94 10.23 5.87 28.32
N SER A 95 11.01 4.86 27.99
CA SER A 95 10.74 4.02 26.80
C SER A 95 9.52 3.13 26.97
N ASP A 96 9.15 2.73 28.18
CA ASP A 96 7.88 2.03 28.44
C ASP A 96 6.69 2.87 27.95
N VAL A 97 6.75 4.19 28.14
CA VAL A 97 5.71 5.13 27.70
C VAL A 97 5.85 5.47 26.22
N LEU A 98 7.08 5.78 25.78
CA LEU A 98 7.36 6.21 24.42
C LEU A 98 7.02 5.11 23.41
N ASP A 99 7.53 3.90 23.61
CA ASP A 99 7.38 2.80 22.66
C ASP A 99 5.96 2.23 22.68
N THR A 100 5.36 2.06 23.88
CA THR A 100 3.98 1.60 23.98
C THR A 100 3.00 2.63 23.42
N GLY A 101 3.24 3.94 23.66
CA GLY A 101 2.47 5.03 23.04
C GLY A 101 2.63 5.09 21.53
N LEU A 102 3.83 4.88 21.02
CA LEU A 102 4.09 4.77 19.56
C LEU A 102 3.37 3.57 18.95
N SER A 103 3.35 2.42 19.64
CA SER A 103 2.62 1.24 19.18
C SER A 103 1.12 1.48 19.02
N LEU A 104 0.51 2.30 19.89
CA LEU A 104 -0.88 2.74 19.72
C LEU A 104 -1.04 3.56 18.43
N GLN A 105 -0.15 4.53 18.16
CA GLN A 105 -0.22 5.34 16.95
C GLN A 105 0.01 4.53 15.67
N LEU A 106 0.93 3.55 15.70
CA LEU A 106 1.19 2.64 14.58
C LEU A 106 0.00 1.71 14.32
N LYS A 107 -0.62 1.17 15.39
CA LYS A 107 -1.83 0.35 15.30
C LYS A 107 -2.98 1.15 14.67
N ASP A 108 -3.25 2.36 15.18
CA ASP A 108 -4.31 3.23 14.65
C ASP A 108 -4.03 3.59 13.17
N SER A 109 -2.77 3.85 12.84
CA SER A 109 -2.35 4.08 11.44
C SER A 109 -2.61 2.87 10.54
N CYS A 110 -2.29 1.64 11.01
CA CYS A 110 -2.59 0.42 10.28
C CYS A 110 -4.10 0.24 10.05
N GLU A 111 -4.95 0.63 11.01
CA GLU A 111 -6.41 0.54 10.86
C GLU A 111 -6.92 1.42 9.73
N LEU A 112 -6.47 2.67 9.65
CA LEU A 112 -6.80 3.56 8.53
C LEU A 112 -6.26 3.06 7.19
N LEU A 113 -5.02 2.54 7.16
CA LEU A 113 -4.45 1.96 5.94
C LEU A 113 -5.21 0.72 5.46
N LEU A 114 -5.72 -0.09 6.39
CA LEU A 114 -6.56 -1.25 6.08
C LEU A 114 -7.92 -0.85 5.52
N GLU A 115 -8.53 0.20 6.04
CA GLU A 115 -9.77 0.76 5.49
C GLU A 115 -9.56 1.26 4.06
N GLU A 116 -8.52 2.03 3.81
CA GLU A 116 -8.27 2.59 2.48
C GLU A 116 -7.87 1.53 1.44
N ILE A 117 -7.11 0.50 1.83
CA ILE A 117 -6.78 -0.58 0.89
C ILE A 117 -8.00 -1.45 0.58
N GLU A 118 -8.93 -1.61 1.52
CA GLU A 118 -10.20 -2.29 1.29
C GLU A 118 -11.10 -1.49 0.33
N ASN A 119 -11.17 -0.19 0.49
CA ASN A 119 -11.88 0.70 -0.43
C ASN A 119 -11.29 0.60 -1.85
N LEU A 120 -9.96 0.64 -1.98
CA LEU A 120 -9.29 0.44 -3.27
C LEU A 120 -9.55 -0.95 -3.87
N GLU A 121 -9.53 -2.01 -3.03
CA GLU A 121 -9.87 -3.38 -3.45
C GLU A 121 -11.26 -3.43 -4.09
N ASN A 122 -12.24 -2.79 -3.46
CA ASN A 122 -13.62 -2.75 -3.93
C ASN A 122 -13.74 -2.01 -5.27
N GLU A 123 -13.12 -0.84 -5.42
CA GLU A 123 -13.17 -0.07 -6.66
C GLU A 123 -12.51 -0.81 -7.84
N VAL A 124 -11.34 -1.41 -7.61
CA VAL A 124 -10.66 -2.22 -8.64
C VAL A 124 -11.49 -3.45 -9.01
N ARG A 125 -12.13 -4.10 -8.05
CA ARG A 125 -13.02 -5.23 -8.27
C ARG A 125 -14.24 -4.84 -9.11
N LEU A 126 -14.89 -3.71 -8.80
CA LEU A 126 -16.01 -3.20 -9.56
C LEU A 126 -15.62 -2.88 -11.01
N LEU A 127 -14.49 -2.19 -11.19
CA LEU A 127 -13.99 -1.85 -12.52
C LEU A 127 -13.59 -3.11 -13.31
N ALA A 128 -12.98 -4.12 -12.67
CA ALA A 128 -12.63 -5.38 -13.30
C ALA A 128 -13.88 -6.14 -13.79
N ARG A 129 -14.94 -6.18 -12.98
CA ARG A 129 -16.24 -6.78 -13.37
C ARG A 129 -16.87 -6.06 -14.55
N LYS A 130 -16.89 -4.72 -14.51
CA LYS A 130 -17.44 -3.89 -15.58
C LYS A 130 -16.75 -4.14 -16.93
N HIS A 131 -15.44 -4.34 -16.91
CA HIS A 131 -14.62 -4.52 -18.10
C HIS A 131 -14.14 -5.96 -18.32
N LYS A 132 -14.82 -6.93 -17.71
CA LYS A 132 -14.51 -8.37 -17.81
C LYS A 132 -14.33 -8.85 -19.24
N ASN A 133 -15.15 -8.33 -20.15
CA ASN A 133 -15.18 -8.70 -21.57
C ASN A 133 -14.67 -7.58 -22.50
N THR A 134 -14.14 -6.49 -22.00
CA THR A 134 -13.61 -5.40 -22.81
C THR A 134 -12.27 -5.80 -23.41
N LEU A 135 -12.27 -6.15 -24.70
CA LEU A 135 -11.09 -6.57 -25.43
C LEU A 135 -10.06 -5.45 -25.52
N MET A 136 -8.79 -5.79 -25.29
CA MET A 136 -7.64 -4.95 -25.53
C MET A 136 -6.44 -5.80 -25.92
N ILE A 137 -5.39 -5.16 -26.42
CA ILE A 137 -4.12 -5.84 -26.69
C ILE A 137 -3.28 -5.96 -25.42
N GLY A 138 -2.81 -7.16 -25.13
CA GLY A 138 -1.76 -7.41 -24.14
C GLY A 138 -0.41 -6.97 -24.70
N ARG A 139 0.40 -6.29 -23.89
CA ARG A 139 1.73 -5.83 -24.28
C ARG A 139 2.79 -6.42 -23.35
N SER A 140 3.85 -6.95 -23.93
CA SER A 140 5.11 -7.25 -23.24
C SER A 140 6.25 -6.52 -23.95
N HIS A 141 7.23 -6.01 -23.22
CA HIS A 141 8.30 -5.15 -23.78
C HIS A 141 7.76 -3.92 -24.55
N ALA A 142 6.57 -3.44 -24.20
CA ALA A 142 5.78 -2.42 -24.90
C ALA A 142 5.32 -2.81 -26.32
N ILE A 143 5.53 -4.05 -26.74
CA ILE A 143 5.13 -4.59 -28.06
C ILE A 143 3.82 -5.35 -27.90
N HIS A 144 2.98 -5.32 -28.94
CA HIS A 144 1.74 -6.05 -29.01
C HIS A 144 1.99 -7.57 -29.00
N GLY A 145 1.38 -8.24 -28.02
CA GLY A 145 1.38 -9.69 -27.87
C GLY A 145 0.06 -10.32 -28.35
N GLU A 146 -0.75 -10.76 -27.40
CA GLU A 146 -2.02 -11.44 -27.66
C GLU A 146 -3.21 -10.68 -27.10
N PRO A 147 -4.45 -10.96 -27.55
CA PRO A 147 -5.67 -10.40 -26.98
C PRO A 147 -5.83 -10.75 -25.50
N ILE A 148 -6.17 -9.74 -24.71
CA ILE A 148 -6.60 -9.86 -23.32
C ILE A 148 -7.87 -9.04 -23.10
N THR A 149 -8.38 -8.96 -21.87
CA THR A 149 -9.38 -7.98 -21.52
C THR A 149 -8.84 -6.93 -20.55
N PHE A 150 -9.44 -5.74 -20.53
CA PHE A 150 -9.10 -4.74 -19.53
C PHE A 150 -9.41 -5.22 -18.12
N GLY A 151 -10.52 -5.97 -17.94
CA GLY A 151 -10.82 -6.64 -16.67
C GLY A 151 -9.73 -7.62 -16.23
N PHE A 152 -9.13 -8.38 -17.14
CA PHE A 152 -8.01 -9.25 -16.81
C PHE A 152 -6.77 -8.50 -16.32
N LYS A 153 -6.44 -7.36 -16.94
CA LYS A 153 -5.39 -6.47 -16.46
C LYS A 153 -5.65 -6.02 -15.02
N LEU A 154 -6.88 -5.59 -14.74
CA LEU A 154 -7.31 -5.17 -13.39
C LEU A 154 -7.35 -6.33 -12.39
N ALA A 155 -7.65 -7.55 -12.84
CA ALA A 155 -7.58 -8.74 -11.99
C ALA A 155 -6.17 -8.99 -11.44
N GLY A 156 -5.14 -8.69 -12.21
CA GLY A 156 -3.76 -8.71 -11.75
C GLY A 156 -3.48 -7.69 -10.63
N TRP A 157 -4.06 -6.49 -10.72
CA TRP A 157 -3.97 -5.47 -9.68
C TRP A 157 -4.72 -5.91 -8.42
N LEU A 158 -5.94 -6.41 -8.59
CA LEU A 158 -6.77 -6.90 -7.49
C LEU A 158 -6.06 -7.99 -6.68
N ALA A 159 -5.45 -8.96 -7.35
CA ALA A 159 -4.69 -10.02 -6.70
C ALA A 159 -3.49 -9.47 -5.89
N GLU A 160 -2.86 -8.39 -6.34
CA GLU A 160 -1.76 -7.72 -5.64
C GLU A 160 -2.26 -6.91 -4.43
N ILE A 161 -3.39 -6.21 -4.58
CA ILE A 161 -4.05 -5.47 -3.49
C ILE A 161 -4.46 -6.43 -2.36
N ILE A 162 -5.05 -7.58 -2.69
CA ILE A 162 -5.42 -8.61 -1.71
C ILE A 162 -4.18 -9.09 -0.93
N ARG A 163 -3.04 -9.32 -1.60
CA ARG A 163 -1.79 -9.66 -0.92
C ARG A 163 -1.27 -8.54 -0.02
N ASN A 164 -1.38 -7.29 -0.45
CA ASN A 164 -0.96 -6.13 0.32
C ASN A 164 -1.85 -5.92 1.55
N LYS A 165 -3.18 -6.11 1.43
CA LYS A 165 -4.12 -6.10 2.57
C LYS A 165 -3.72 -7.15 3.62
N LYS A 166 -3.38 -8.38 3.18
CA LYS A 166 -2.90 -9.42 4.10
C LYS A 166 -1.60 -9.01 4.81
N ARG A 167 -0.66 -8.36 4.11
CA ARG A 167 0.58 -7.84 4.73
C ARG A 167 0.28 -6.78 5.78
N LEU A 168 -0.62 -5.84 5.51
CA LEU A 168 -1.04 -4.81 6.46
C LEU A 168 -1.75 -5.40 7.69
N LEU A 169 -2.56 -6.45 7.52
CA LEU A 169 -3.16 -7.18 8.64
C LEU A 169 -2.10 -7.80 9.55
N THR A 170 -1.14 -8.52 8.98
CA THR A 170 -0.02 -9.11 9.75
C THR A 170 0.83 -8.02 10.41
N LEU A 171 1.08 -6.92 9.69
CA LEU A 171 1.83 -5.78 10.20
C LEU A 171 1.16 -5.16 11.43
N LYS A 172 -0.17 -4.95 11.38
CA LYS A 172 -0.94 -4.44 12.52
C LYS A 172 -0.69 -5.29 13.78
N GLU A 173 -0.67 -6.62 13.64
CA GLU A 173 -0.37 -7.52 14.77
C GLU A 173 1.09 -7.39 15.23
N SER A 174 2.03 -7.20 14.31
CA SER A 174 3.46 -7.06 14.59
C SER A 174 3.80 -5.79 15.36
N VAL A 175 3.12 -4.67 15.09
CA VAL A 175 3.37 -3.38 15.75
C VAL A 175 2.48 -3.13 16.96
N ALA A 176 1.41 -3.90 17.17
CA ALA A 176 0.51 -3.76 18.31
C ALA A 176 1.10 -4.42 19.58
N ILE A 177 2.29 -4.01 19.97
CA ILE A 177 3.08 -4.57 21.07
C ILE A 177 3.34 -3.49 22.12
N GLY A 178 3.19 -3.83 23.40
CA GLY A 178 3.49 -2.91 24.51
C GLY A 178 4.64 -3.44 25.36
N GLN A 179 5.27 -2.54 26.08
CA GLN A 179 6.36 -2.80 27.00
C GLN A 179 6.16 -2.01 28.29
N ILE A 180 6.14 -2.67 29.45
CA ILE A 180 6.21 -2.06 30.79
C ILE A 180 7.19 -2.89 31.62
N SER A 181 8.43 -2.95 31.20
CA SER A 181 9.45 -3.86 31.71
C SER A 181 10.59 -3.13 32.46
N GLY A 182 10.54 -1.80 32.50
CA GLY A 182 11.50 -0.95 33.23
C GLY A 182 12.79 -0.69 32.48
N ALA A 183 13.75 -0.08 33.16
CA ALA A 183 14.93 0.55 32.57
C ALA A 183 15.81 -0.37 31.67
N MET A 184 15.80 -1.69 31.90
CA MET A 184 16.60 -2.67 31.15
C MET A 184 15.79 -3.87 30.63
N GLY A 185 14.45 -3.79 30.73
CA GLY A 185 13.59 -4.90 30.29
C GLY A 185 13.52 -6.09 31.25
N THR A 186 14.08 -5.97 32.45
CA THR A 186 14.26 -7.10 33.39
C THR A 186 13.19 -7.13 34.49
N TYR A 187 12.22 -6.25 34.48
CA TYR A 187 11.18 -6.07 35.51
C TYR A 187 11.73 -5.85 36.93
N ALA A 188 12.96 -5.32 37.06
CA ALA A 188 13.62 -5.16 38.35
C ALA A 188 12.79 -4.32 39.36
N ASN A 189 12.05 -3.34 38.91
CA ASN A 189 11.27 -2.42 39.73
C ASN A 189 9.76 -2.46 39.43
N THR A 190 9.30 -3.35 38.56
CA THR A 190 7.88 -3.54 38.25
C THR A 190 7.54 -5.04 38.27
N ASN A 191 6.25 -5.35 38.37
CA ASN A 191 5.80 -6.73 38.30
C ASN A 191 5.42 -7.06 36.84
N PRO A 192 5.84 -8.20 36.26
CA PRO A 192 5.43 -8.59 34.89
C PRO A 192 3.92 -8.59 34.67
N LYS A 193 3.10 -8.78 35.72
CA LYS A 193 1.65 -8.67 35.63
C LYS A 193 1.18 -7.24 35.32
N VAL A 194 1.95 -6.21 35.69
CA VAL A 194 1.63 -4.82 35.33
C VAL A 194 1.67 -4.65 33.82
N GLU A 195 2.70 -5.18 33.15
CA GLU A 195 2.80 -5.15 31.70
C GLU A 195 1.62 -5.88 31.03
N GLN A 196 1.32 -7.11 31.45
CA GLN A 196 0.23 -7.88 30.89
C GLN A 196 -1.10 -7.13 30.99
N ILE A 197 -1.45 -6.63 32.19
CA ILE A 197 -2.71 -5.94 32.42
C ILE A 197 -2.75 -4.60 31.65
N THR A 198 -1.64 -3.87 31.63
CA THR A 198 -1.53 -2.61 30.88
C THR A 198 -1.75 -2.85 29.39
N CYS A 199 -1.09 -3.85 28.81
CA CYS A 199 -1.25 -4.21 27.41
C CYS A 199 -2.69 -4.66 27.09
N ASP A 200 -3.31 -5.47 27.94
CA ASP A 200 -4.70 -5.91 27.76
C ASP A 200 -5.66 -4.71 27.75
N LEU A 201 -5.50 -3.74 28.67
CA LEU A 201 -6.30 -2.51 28.73
C LEU A 201 -6.13 -1.64 27.48
N LEU A 202 -4.96 -1.64 26.88
CA LEU A 202 -4.63 -0.86 25.68
C LEU A 202 -4.93 -1.62 24.35
N GLY A 203 -5.32 -2.89 24.44
CA GLY A 203 -5.52 -3.75 23.25
C GLY A 203 -4.22 -4.01 22.49
N LEU A 204 -3.13 -4.15 23.23
CA LEU A 204 -1.79 -4.53 22.77
C LEU A 204 -1.43 -5.92 23.29
N LYS A 205 -0.36 -6.52 22.76
CA LYS A 205 0.27 -7.72 23.33
C LYS A 205 1.56 -7.30 24.05
N PRO A 206 1.93 -7.90 25.19
CA PRO A 206 3.25 -7.70 25.79
C PRO A 206 4.36 -8.13 24.81
N ASP A 207 5.47 -7.40 24.77
CA ASP A 207 6.65 -7.87 24.04
C ASP A 207 7.22 -9.11 24.73
N THR A 208 7.71 -10.06 23.92
CA THR A 208 8.25 -11.32 24.43
C THR A 208 9.56 -11.12 25.20
N ALA A 209 10.39 -10.20 24.75
CA ALA A 209 11.68 -9.89 25.34
C ALA A 209 12.16 -8.51 24.83
N SER A 210 11.77 -7.47 25.53
CA SER A 210 12.31 -6.12 25.31
C SER A 210 13.66 -5.94 26.01
N THR A 211 14.39 -4.92 25.60
CA THR A 211 15.51 -4.34 26.36
C THR A 211 14.99 -3.09 27.10
N GLN A 212 15.67 -1.97 27.05
CA GLN A 212 15.07 -0.68 27.43
C GLN A 212 13.99 -0.24 26.41
N VAL A 213 14.02 -0.80 25.21
CA VAL A 213 13.11 -0.47 24.09
C VAL A 213 12.54 -1.73 23.46
N ILE A 214 11.43 -1.58 22.75
CA ILE A 214 10.93 -2.58 21.82
C ILE A 214 11.92 -2.69 20.64
N SER A 215 12.17 -3.89 20.13
CA SER A 215 13.11 -4.11 19.04
C SER A 215 12.68 -3.36 17.75
N ARG A 216 13.63 -2.68 17.10
CA ARG A 216 13.38 -1.81 15.94
C ARG A 216 13.16 -2.56 14.63
N ASP A 217 13.36 -3.87 14.58
CA ASP A 217 13.00 -4.71 13.43
C ASP A 217 11.50 -4.60 13.11
N ARG A 218 10.60 -4.46 14.11
CA ARG A 218 9.16 -4.22 13.94
C ARG A 218 8.86 -2.90 13.23
N HIS A 219 9.58 -1.84 13.58
CA HIS A 219 9.44 -0.52 12.96
C HIS A 219 10.02 -0.54 11.54
N ALA A 220 11.12 -1.26 11.33
CA ALA A 220 11.68 -1.47 10.00
C ALA A 220 10.74 -2.29 9.11
N GLU A 221 10.10 -3.34 9.62
CA GLU A 221 9.04 -4.08 8.92
C GLU A 221 7.88 -3.16 8.53
N TYR A 222 7.45 -2.27 9.45
CA TYR A 222 6.39 -1.30 9.17
C TYR A 222 6.72 -0.45 7.95
N VAL A 223 7.89 0.16 7.91
CA VAL A 223 8.32 1.01 6.81
C VAL A 223 8.49 0.23 5.51
N GLN A 224 9.03 -0.99 5.56
CA GLN A 224 9.21 -1.85 4.38
C GLN A 224 7.88 -2.27 3.76
N ILE A 225 6.90 -2.67 4.56
CA ILE A 225 5.57 -3.06 4.06
C ILE A 225 4.85 -1.84 3.46
N ILE A 226 4.92 -0.67 4.11
CA ILE A 226 4.39 0.58 3.57
C ILE A 226 5.03 0.92 2.21
N ALA A 227 6.34 0.80 2.11
CA ALA A 227 7.07 1.07 0.86
C ALA A 227 6.70 0.06 -0.24
N LEU A 228 6.47 -1.21 0.11
CA LEU A 228 6.04 -2.26 -0.83
C LEU A 228 4.61 -1.99 -1.35
N VAL A 229 3.68 -1.57 -0.48
CA VAL A 229 2.33 -1.16 -0.91
C VAL A 229 2.44 0.06 -1.84
N GLY A 230 3.24 1.07 -1.46
CA GLY A 230 3.50 2.23 -2.31
C GLY A 230 4.10 1.88 -3.67
N ALA A 231 4.96 0.87 -3.75
CA ALA A 231 5.52 0.36 -5.01
C ALA A 231 4.44 -0.30 -5.89
N SER A 232 3.46 -0.99 -5.30
CA SER A 232 2.30 -1.52 -6.03
C SER A 232 1.46 -0.39 -6.64
N LEU A 233 1.19 0.66 -5.87
CA LEU A 233 0.45 1.83 -6.37
C LEU A 233 1.20 2.55 -7.48
N ASP A 234 2.53 2.66 -7.40
CA ASP A 234 3.39 3.21 -8.46
C ASP A 234 3.29 2.38 -9.74
N ARG A 235 3.27 1.05 -9.63
CA ARG A 235 3.06 0.15 -10.78
C ARG A 235 1.72 0.40 -11.46
N PHE A 236 0.63 0.56 -10.69
CA PHE A 236 -0.70 0.85 -11.25
C PHE A 236 -0.74 2.24 -11.91
N ALA A 237 -0.19 3.24 -11.24
CA ALA A 237 -0.06 4.60 -11.76
C ALA A 237 0.77 4.65 -13.05
N THR A 238 1.85 3.91 -13.11
CA THR A 238 2.71 3.79 -14.31
C THR A 238 1.95 3.17 -15.48
N GLU A 239 1.15 2.14 -15.24
CA GLU A 239 0.33 1.54 -16.29
C GLU A 239 -0.76 2.50 -16.79
N ILE A 240 -1.46 3.22 -15.89
CA ILE A 240 -2.44 4.24 -16.29
C ILE A 240 -1.79 5.30 -17.17
N ARG A 241 -0.62 5.81 -16.77
CA ARG A 241 0.14 6.81 -17.55
C ARG A 241 0.53 6.28 -18.93
N ASN A 242 0.92 5.01 -19.05
CA ASN A 242 1.23 4.38 -20.33
C ASN A 242 -0.01 4.22 -21.20
N LEU A 243 -1.15 3.84 -20.64
CA LEU A 243 -2.39 3.68 -21.38
C LEU A 243 -3.03 5.02 -21.78
N GLN A 244 -2.72 6.12 -21.07
CA GLN A 244 -3.19 7.47 -21.37
C GLN A 244 -2.36 8.22 -22.42
N ARG A 245 -1.20 7.69 -22.82
CA ARG A 245 -0.39 8.35 -23.87
C ARG A 245 -1.21 8.61 -25.11
N THR A 246 -0.98 9.72 -25.78
CA THR A 246 -1.74 10.19 -26.95
C THR A 246 -1.80 9.15 -28.08
N ASP A 247 -0.75 8.38 -28.29
CA ASP A 247 -0.65 7.34 -29.30
C ASP A 247 -1.30 6.01 -28.89
N VAL A 248 -1.64 5.83 -27.61
CA VAL A 248 -2.35 4.66 -27.06
C VAL A 248 -3.80 4.99 -26.74
N LEU A 249 -4.03 5.93 -25.87
CA LEU A 249 -5.31 6.49 -25.42
C LEU A 249 -6.40 5.42 -25.18
N GLU A 250 -6.07 4.43 -24.38
CA GLU A 250 -7.00 3.36 -23.98
C GLU A 250 -7.75 3.66 -22.69
N VAL A 251 -7.15 4.50 -21.81
CA VAL A 251 -7.78 5.06 -20.62
C VAL A 251 -7.36 6.51 -20.44
N GLU A 252 -8.06 7.25 -19.55
CA GLU A 252 -7.70 8.60 -19.14
C GLU A 252 -8.14 8.82 -17.69
N GLU A 253 -7.33 9.54 -16.89
CA GLU A 253 -7.76 10.00 -15.56
C GLU A 253 -9.01 10.85 -15.67
N GLY A 254 -9.98 10.61 -14.79
CA GLY A 254 -11.20 11.40 -14.72
C GLY A 254 -10.92 12.90 -14.59
N PHE A 255 -11.59 13.71 -15.39
CA PHE A 255 -11.40 15.16 -15.43
C PHE A 255 -12.62 15.85 -14.83
N THR A 256 -12.43 16.56 -13.71
CA THR A 256 -13.53 17.24 -13.03
C THR A 256 -13.90 18.54 -13.73
N LYS A 257 -15.19 18.93 -13.68
CA LYS A 257 -15.67 20.20 -14.26
C LYS A 257 -14.90 21.38 -13.66
N GLY A 258 -14.24 22.16 -14.52
CA GLY A 258 -13.42 23.31 -14.11
C GLY A 258 -11.94 23.01 -13.88
N GLN A 259 -11.53 21.76 -13.89
CA GLN A 259 -10.12 21.39 -13.81
C GLN A 259 -9.35 21.92 -15.03
N LYS A 260 -8.11 22.37 -14.81
CA LYS A 260 -7.18 22.81 -15.84
C LYS A 260 -6.11 21.75 -16.04
N GLY A 261 -5.98 21.16 -17.22
CA GLY A 261 -4.99 20.12 -17.52
C GLY A 261 -3.60 20.67 -17.86
N SER A 262 -3.54 21.90 -18.37
CA SER A 262 -2.31 22.56 -18.75
C SER A 262 -2.47 24.08 -18.66
N SER A 263 -1.41 24.79 -18.27
CA SER A 263 -1.39 26.27 -18.26
C SER A 263 -1.28 26.88 -19.67
N ALA A 264 -0.73 26.14 -20.62
CA ALA A 264 -0.42 26.62 -21.97
C ALA A 264 -1.35 26.05 -23.06
N MET A 265 -1.79 24.80 -22.91
CA MET A 265 -2.57 24.06 -23.92
C MET A 265 -3.90 23.60 -23.35
N PRO A 266 -5.03 24.27 -23.66
CA PRO A 266 -6.34 23.98 -23.04
C PRO A 266 -6.87 22.56 -23.25
N HIS A 267 -6.47 21.90 -24.35
CA HIS A 267 -6.88 20.53 -24.69
C HIS A 267 -6.06 19.44 -24.00
N LYS A 268 -4.92 19.80 -23.40
CA LYS A 268 -3.97 18.82 -22.84
C LYS A 268 -4.42 18.36 -21.46
N ARG A 269 -4.73 17.07 -21.33
CA ARG A 269 -5.10 16.41 -20.07
C ARG A 269 -3.96 15.52 -19.62
N ASN A 270 -3.22 16.01 -18.62
CA ASN A 270 -2.07 15.28 -18.08
C ASN A 270 -2.50 14.30 -16.97
N PRO A 271 -1.89 13.10 -16.85
CA PRO A 271 -2.13 12.16 -15.76
C PRO A 271 -1.43 12.61 -14.46
N ILE A 272 -1.77 13.80 -13.98
CA ILE A 272 -1.06 14.47 -12.86
C ILE A 272 -1.19 13.68 -11.57
N ARG A 273 -2.31 13.02 -11.35
CA ARG A 273 -2.58 12.27 -10.14
C ARG A 273 -1.73 10.99 -10.10
N SER A 274 -1.68 10.25 -11.21
CA SER A 274 -0.79 9.07 -11.34
C SER A 274 0.69 9.46 -11.26
N GLU A 275 1.10 10.60 -11.84
CA GLU A 275 2.46 11.13 -11.71
C GLU A 275 2.79 11.45 -10.25
N ARG A 276 1.86 12.00 -9.49
CA ARG A 276 1.98 12.28 -8.06
C ARG A 276 2.18 11.00 -7.25
N VAL A 277 1.36 9.97 -7.49
CA VAL A 277 1.51 8.65 -6.84
C VAL A 277 2.90 8.07 -7.12
N SER A 278 3.37 8.09 -8.38
CA SER A 278 4.71 7.64 -8.73
C SER A 278 5.83 8.43 -8.04
N GLY A 279 5.64 9.74 -7.89
CA GLY A 279 6.58 10.61 -7.17
C GLY A 279 6.66 10.30 -5.67
N LEU A 280 5.51 10.17 -5.03
CA LEU A 280 5.41 9.87 -3.58
C LEU A 280 5.92 8.47 -3.23
N ALA A 281 5.77 7.49 -4.09
CA ALA A 281 6.33 6.15 -3.89
C ALA A 281 7.86 6.16 -3.76
N ARG A 282 8.55 7.12 -4.35
CA ARG A 282 10.02 7.29 -4.20
C ARG A 282 10.37 7.71 -2.78
N ILE A 283 9.56 8.56 -2.16
CA ILE A 283 9.73 8.99 -0.76
C ILE A 283 9.58 7.79 0.18
N LEU A 284 8.53 6.98 0.01
CA LEU A 284 8.34 5.78 0.83
C LEU A 284 9.55 4.83 0.74
N ARG A 285 10.06 4.59 -0.46
CA ARG A 285 11.24 3.72 -0.67
C ARG A 285 12.52 4.29 -0.05
N SER A 286 12.68 5.61 -0.01
CA SER A 286 13.87 6.24 0.54
C SER A 286 14.00 6.05 2.06
N TYR A 287 12.90 5.93 2.80
CA TYR A 287 12.92 5.73 4.24
C TYR A 287 13.25 4.29 4.67
N VAL A 288 13.17 3.32 3.76
CA VAL A 288 13.46 1.90 4.08
C VAL A 288 14.87 1.72 4.64
N LEU A 289 15.86 2.36 4.03
CA LEU A 289 17.25 2.28 4.51
C LEU A 289 17.37 2.88 5.91
N THR A 290 16.80 4.06 6.14
CA THR A 290 16.80 4.71 7.46
C THR A 290 16.18 3.82 8.55
N ALA A 291 15.08 3.13 8.21
CA ALA A 291 14.43 2.21 9.14
C ALA A 291 15.29 0.98 9.48
N LEU A 292 16.01 0.44 8.49
CA LEU A 292 16.93 -0.68 8.70
C LEU A 292 18.15 -0.27 9.54
N GLU A 293 18.67 0.95 9.40
CA GLU A 293 19.76 1.50 10.18
C GLU A 293 19.40 1.71 11.67
N ASN A 294 18.11 1.69 12.02
CA ASN A 294 17.65 1.78 13.41
C ASN A 294 17.69 0.40 14.14
N VAL A 295 17.82 -0.69 13.41
CA VAL A 295 17.81 -2.04 14.02
C VAL A 295 19.04 -2.27 14.90
N PRO A 296 20.29 -1.97 14.46
CA PRO A 296 21.49 -2.20 15.25
C PRO A 296 21.75 -1.09 16.27
N LEU A 297 21.01 -1.07 17.37
CA LEU A 297 21.29 -0.18 18.50
C LEU A 297 22.45 -0.70 19.37
N TRP A 298 23.10 0.21 20.08
CA TRP A 298 24.15 -0.17 21.03
C TRP A 298 23.55 -0.73 22.32
N HIS A 299 23.98 -1.91 22.69
CA HIS A 299 23.58 -2.61 23.92
C HIS A 299 22.05 -2.69 24.04
N GLU A 300 21.51 -2.39 25.21
CA GLU A 300 20.07 -2.40 25.49
C GLU A 300 19.34 -1.20 24.89
N ARG A 301 20.04 -0.13 24.55
CA ARG A 301 19.57 1.05 23.79
C ARG A 301 20.65 2.11 23.62
N ASP A 302 20.72 2.77 22.47
CA ASP A 302 21.11 4.16 22.32
C ASP A 302 19.95 4.97 21.76
N ILE A 303 20.09 6.31 21.62
CA ILE A 303 18.98 7.16 21.20
C ILE A 303 19.01 7.55 19.71
N SER A 304 19.89 6.96 18.92
CA SER A 304 20.08 7.29 17.50
C SER A 304 18.81 7.12 16.66
N HIS A 305 17.98 6.13 17.01
CA HIS A 305 16.70 5.87 16.33
C HIS A 305 15.67 7.00 16.51
N SER A 306 15.65 7.63 17.68
CA SER A 306 14.55 8.50 18.09
C SER A 306 14.34 9.71 17.18
N SER A 307 15.41 10.38 16.77
CA SER A 307 15.33 11.62 15.97
C SER A 307 14.75 11.36 14.57
N ASN A 308 15.16 10.27 13.93
CA ASN A 308 14.66 9.95 12.60
C ASN A 308 13.27 9.30 12.61
N GLU A 309 12.94 8.49 13.65
CA GLU A 309 11.60 7.89 13.81
C GLU A 309 10.51 8.96 13.95
N ARG A 310 10.79 10.06 14.64
CA ARG A 310 9.89 11.22 14.79
C ARG A 310 9.52 11.88 13.44
N ILE A 311 10.32 11.70 12.42
CA ILE A 311 10.08 12.20 11.06
C ILE A 311 9.53 11.08 10.17
N MET A 312 10.24 9.96 10.12
CA MET A 312 10.01 8.87 9.18
C MET A 312 8.64 8.20 9.37
N LEU A 313 8.27 7.82 10.60
CA LEU A 313 7.05 7.06 10.86
C LEU A 313 5.77 7.87 10.55
N PRO A 314 5.64 9.14 10.99
CA PRO A 314 4.55 9.99 10.53
C PRO A 314 4.53 10.16 9.01
N ASP A 315 5.68 10.43 8.41
CA ASP A 315 5.78 10.71 6.98
C ASP A 315 5.35 9.53 6.12
N VAL A 316 5.82 8.31 6.44
CA VAL A 316 5.44 7.13 5.65
C VAL A 316 3.95 6.77 5.81
N SER A 317 3.39 6.92 7.02
CA SER A 317 1.98 6.65 7.31
C SER A 317 1.06 7.61 6.56
N ILE A 318 1.32 8.91 6.69
CA ILE A 318 0.57 9.99 6.04
C ILE A 318 0.67 9.86 4.50
N CYS A 319 1.88 9.61 4.00
CA CYS A 319 2.12 9.49 2.57
C CYS A 319 1.36 8.30 1.95
N LEU A 320 1.44 7.11 2.56
CA LEU A 320 0.73 5.95 2.03
C LEU A 320 -0.79 6.12 2.11
N HIS A 321 -1.30 6.68 3.22
CA HIS A 321 -2.73 6.95 3.37
C HIS A 321 -3.25 7.87 2.26
N PHE A 322 -2.53 8.96 1.98
CA PHE A 322 -2.83 9.84 0.86
C PHE A 322 -2.79 9.11 -0.49
N MET A 323 -1.76 8.29 -0.73
CA MET A 323 -1.59 7.57 -2.00
C MET A 323 -2.70 6.55 -2.24
N LEU A 324 -3.16 5.84 -1.21
CA LEU A 324 -4.28 4.89 -1.31
C LEU A 324 -5.57 5.61 -1.70
N ARG A 325 -5.90 6.72 -1.02
CA ARG A 325 -7.08 7.54 -1.33
C ARG A 325 -6.99 8.13 -2.74
N GLU A 326 -5.83 8.64 -3.13
CA GLU A 326 -5.60 9.18 -4.48
C GLU A 326 -5.76 8.10 -5.56
N MET A 327 -5.25 6.89 -5.34
CA MET A 327 -5.40 5.78 -6.28
C MET A 327 -6.85 5.29 -6.37
N GLN A 328 -7.56 5.23 -5.24
CA GLN A 328 -8.99 4.92 -5.22
C GLN A 328 -9.78 5.90 -6.09
N ASP A 329 -9.57 7.20 -5.91
CA ASP A 329 -10.22 8.24 -6.70
C ASP A 329 -9.86 8.17 -8.18
N ILE A 330 -8.61 7.83 -8.54
CA ILE A 330 -8.19 7.62 -9.93
C ILE A 330 -8.97 6.46 -10.53
N VAL A 331 -9.05 5.32 -9.85
CA VAL A 331 -9.70 4.10 -10.35
C VAL A 331 -11.20 4.28 -10.47
N SER A 332 -11.86 4.88 -9.47
CA SER A 332 -13.30 5.10 -9.47
C SER A 332 -13.78 6.06 -10.56
N ASN A 333 -12.93 7.00 -10.98
CA ASN A 333 -13.23 7.98 -12.00
C ASN A 333 -12.52 7.76 -13.34
N LEU A 334 -11.91 6.56 -13.53
CA LEU A 334 -11.13 6.26 -14.73
C LEU A 334 -12.04 6.19 -15.96
N GLU A 335 -11.76 7.05 -16.94
CA GLU A 335 -12.38 7.00 -18.26
C GLU A 335 -11.74 5.88 -19.08
N VAL A 336 -12.55 4.96 -19.58
CA VAL A 336 -12.09 3.81 -20.37
C VAL A 336 -12.60 3.94 -21.80
N TYR A 337 -11.74 3.72 -22.79
CA TYR A 337 -12.05 3.87 -24.22
C TYR A 337 -12.01 2.51 -24.96
N PRO A 338 -13.07 1.66 -24.87
CA PRO A 338 -13.10 0.36 -25.51
C PRO A 338 -12.89 0.40 -27.04
N LYS A 339 -13.36 1.49 -27.67
CA LYS A 339 -13.16 1.68 -29.12
C LYS A 339 -11.69 1.85 -29.48
N ASN A 340 -10.92 2.57 -28.67
CA ASN A 340 -9.48 2.73 -28.89
C ASN A 340 -8.74 1.44 -28.58
N MET A 341 -9.13 0.71 -27.52
CA MET A 341 -8.60 -0.63 -27.22
C MET A 341 -8.75 -1.57 -28.39
N LEU A 342 -9.95 -1.63 -29.00
CA LEU A 342 -10.22 -2.47 -30.17
C LEU A 342 -9.47 -1.98 -31.43
N LYS A 343 -9.35 -0.66 -31.63
CA LYS A 343 -8.54 -0.09 -32.70
C LYS A 343 -7.08 -0.51 -32.56
N ASN A 344 -6.49 -0.38 -31.38
CA ASN A 344 -5.10 -0.72 -31.12
C ASN A 344 -4.84 -2.24 -31.26
N LEU A 345 -5.80 -3.07 -30.86
CA LEU A 345 -5.73 -4.52 -31.07
C LEU A 345 -5.59 -4.89 -32.54
N ASN A 346 -6.22 -4.16 -33.45
CA ASN A 346 -6.28 -4.44 -34.87
C ASN A 346 -5.23 -3.68 -35.73
N ILE A 347 -4.42 -2.80 -35.14
CA ILE A 347 -3.58 -1.84 -35.88
C ILE A 347 -2.55 -2.51 -36.82
N TYR A 348 -2.14 -3.73 -36.51
CA TYR A 348 -1.16 -4.50 -37.33
C TYR A 348 -1.81 -5.64 -38.11
N GLY A 349 -3.08 -5.48 -38.53
CA GLY A 349 -3.74 -6.38 -39.47
C GLY A 349 -3.81 -7.85 -39.07
N GLY A 350 -3.91 -8.11 -37.74
CA GLY A 350 -4.11 -9.46 -37.22
C GLY A 350 -2.83 -10.28 -36.97
N VAL A 351 -1.63 -9.71 -37.08
CA VAL A 351 -0.35 -10.42 -36.77
C VAL A 351 -0.31 -11.01 -35.36
N ILE A 352 -1.06 -10.43 -34.43
CA ILE A 352 -1.23 -10.92 -33.06
C ILE A 352 -1.79 -12.33 -32.93
N PHE A 353 -2.40 -12.88 -34.00
CA PHE A 353 -2.91 -14.24 -34.07
C PHE A 353 -1.90 -15.25 -34.65
N SER A 354 -0.69 -14.81 -34.97
CA SER A 354 0.34 -15.64 -35.62
C SER A 354 0.65 -16.94 -34.85
N GLN A 355 0.65 -16.89 -33.50
CA GLN A 355 0.87 -18.08 -32.67
C GLN A 355 -0.27 -19.11 -32.86
N LYS A 356 -1.52 -18.66 -32.96
CA LYS A 356 -2.66 -19.56 -33.18
C LYS A 356 -2.55 -20.30 -34.51
N VAL A 357 -2.22 -19.56 -35.58
CA VAL A 357 -1.99 -20.19 -36.92
C VAL A 357 -0.83 -21.16 -36.84
N LEU A 358 0.27 -20.83 -36.20
CA LEU A 358 1.42 -21.72 -36.02
C LEU A 358 1.03 -23.03 -35.31
N LEU A 359 0.33 -22.92 -34.18
CA LEU A 359 -0.08 -24.10 -33.41
C LEU A 359 -1.06 -24.98 -34.17
N LEU A 360 -2.00 -24.39 -34.90
CA LEU A 360 -2.95 -25.12 -35.73
C LEU A 360 -2.22 -25.89 -36.84
N LEU A 361 -1.26 -25.29 -37.54
CA LEU A 361 -0.46 -25.95 -38.56
C LEU A 361 0.33 -27.16 -38.01
N VAL A 362 0.86 -27.03 -36.78
CA VAL A 362 1.53 -28.13 -36.09
C VAL A 362 0.53 -29.26 -35.77
N GLU A 363 -0.66 -28.92 -35.32
CA GLU A 363 -1.73 -29.88 -35.03
C GLU A 363 -2.18 -30.64 -36.28
N LYS A 364 -2.23 -29.94 -37.42
CA LYS A 364 -2.56 -30.53 -38.73
C LYS A 364 -1.38 -31.34 -39.37
N GLY A 365 -0.24 -31.44 -38.67
CA GLY A 365 0.86 -32.35 -39.03
C GLY A 365 2.11 -31.69 -39.62
N LEU A 366 2.20 -30.37 -39.70
CA LEU A 366 3.44 -29.70 -40.09
C LEU A 366 4.49 -29.79 -38.97
N SER A 367 5.78 -29.90 -39.36
CA SER A 367 6.84 -29.70 -38.36
C SER A 367 6.81 -28.29 -37.83
N ARG A 368 7.20 -28.12 -36.55
CA ARG A 368 7.21 -26.81 -35.89
C ARG A 368 8.08 -25.78 -36.64
N GLU A 369 9.22 -26.22 -37.18
CA GLU A 369 10.16 -25.39 -37.92
C GLU A 369 9.55 -24.89 -39.23
N LYS A 370 8.89 -25.79 -39.97
CA LYS A 370 8.22 -25.43 -41.22
C LYS A 370 7.03 -24.50 -40.98
N ALA A 371 6.18 -24.82 -40.00
CA ALA A 371 5.06 -23.98 -39.59
C ALA A 371 5.54 -22.59 -39.17
N TYR A 372 6.59 -22.52 -38.34
CA TYR A 372 7.18 -21.23 -37.91
C TYR A 372 7.66 -20.40 -39.12
N SER A 373 8.41 -21.00 -40.03
CA SER A 373 8.94 -20.32 -41.23
C SER A 373 7.82 -19.74 -42.11
N LEU A 374 6.75 -20.50 -42.35
CA LEU A 374 5.61 -20.07 -43.16
C LEU A 374 4.84 -18.90 -42.48
N VAL A 375 4.54 -19.06 -41.19
CA VAL A 375 3.83 -18.02 -40.40
C VAL A 375 4.66 -16.77 -40.32
N GLN A 376 5.96 -16.88 -40.05
CA GLN A 376 6.88 -15.73 -39.94
C GLN A 376 6.95 -14.94 -41.26
N LYS A 377 7.09 -15.61 -42.40
CA LYS A 377 7.10 -14.99 -43.74
C LYS A 377 5.86 -14.12 -43.94
N ASN A 378 4.67 -14.68 -43.68
CA ASN A 378 3.39 -13.98 -43.85
C ASN A 378 3.16 -12.85 -42.83
N ALA A 379 3.61 -13.05 -41.57
CA ALA A 379 3.52 -12.05 -40.53
C ALA A 379 4.45 -10.84 -40.81
N HIS A 380 5.70 -11.10 -41.25
CA HIS A 380 6.62 -10.01 -41.62
C HIS A 380 6.12 -9.23 -42.84
N GLN A 381 5.51 -9.88 -43.81
CA GLN A 381 4.90 -9.21 -44.95
C GLN A 381 3.77 -8.30 -44.52
N ALA A 382 2.90 -8.73 -43.56
CA ALA A 382 1.82 -7.91 -43.05
C ALA A 382 2.37 -6.74 -42.20
N TRP A 383 3.38 -6.99 -41.37
CA TRP A 383 3.97 -5.96 -40.50
C TRP A 383 4.67 -4.85 -41.29
N ASN A 384 5.38 -5.21 -42.38
CA ASN A 384 6.18 -4.27 -43.14
C ASN A 384 5.37 -3.51 -44.21
N THR A 385 4.13 -3.90 -44.46
CA THR A 385 3.26 -3.27 -45.47
C THR A 385 2.28 -2.31 -44.82
N GLN A 386 2.18 -1.09 -45.32
CA GLN A 386 1.16 -0.14 -44.86
C GLN A 386 -0.25 -0.78 -45.10
N ASN A 387 -1.04 -0.83 -44.01
CA ASN A 387 -2.32 -1.55 -43.99
C ASN A 387 -2.20 -3.05 -44.35
N GLY A 388 -1.07 -3.68 -44.03
CA GLY A 388 -0.88 -5.12 -44.25
C GLY A 388 -1.95 -5.93 -43.50
N ASN A 389 -2.34 -7.07 -44.08
CA ASN A 389 -3.35 -7.95 -43.52
C ASN A 389 -2.81 -9.37 -43.43
N PHE A 390 -2.52 -9.81 -42.25
CA PHE A 390 -1.94 -11.13 -42.01
C PHE A 390 -2.89 -12.26 -42.42
N LYS A 391 -4.19 -12.11 -42.14
CA LYS A 391 -5.19 -13.11 -42.54
C LYS A 391 -5.22 -13.31 -44.06
N GLN A 392 -5.25 -12.18 -44.81
CA GLN A 392 -5.23 -12.26 -46.30
C GLN A 392 -3.93 -12.84 -46.83
N ASN A 393 -2.79 -12.61 -46.17
CA ASN A 393 -1.52 -13.21 -46.56
C ASN A 393 -1.58 -14.75 -46.39
N ILE A 394 -2.14 -15.23 -45.27
CA ILE A 394 -2.34 -16.68 -45.03
C ILE A 394 -3.29 -17.25 -46.07
N GLU A 395 -4.43 -16.62 -46.38
CA GLU A 395 -5.41 -17.06 -47.39
C GLU A 395 -4.80 -17.23 -48.80
N ARG A 396 -3.75 -16.48 -49.11
CA ARG A 396 -3.05 -16.52 -50.39
C ARG A 396 -1.85 -17.47 -50.41
N ASP A 397 -1.45 -18.01 -49.30
CA ASP A 397 -0.30 -18.91 -49.20
C ASP A 397 -0.77 -20.36 -49.31
N ASN A 398 -0.65 -20.94 -50.54
CA ASN A 398 -1.10 -22.29 -50.83
C ASN A 398 -0.42 -23.34 -49.93
N GLU A 399 0.86 -23.14 -49.56
CA GLU A 399 1.56 -24.07 -48.64
C GLU A 399 0.89 -24.15 -47.26
N ILE A 400 0.21 -23.10 -46.84
CA ILE A 400 -0.58 -23.09 -45.61
C ILE A 400 -1.98 -23.65 -45.83
N MET A 401 -2.65 -23.18 -46.88
CA MET A 401 -4.04 -23.57 -47.20
C MET A 401 -4.21 -25.04 -47.62
N ASP A 402 -3.12 -25.74 -47.95
CA ASP A 402 -3.12 -27.19 -48.13
C ASP A 402 -3.32 -27.98 -46.83
N PHE A 403 -3.09 -27.35 -45.65
CA PHE A 403 -3.22 -27.97 -44.33
C PHE A 403 -4.45 -27.50 -43.53
N ILE A 404 -4.96 -26.33 -43.81
CA ILE A 404 -6.09 -25.71 -43.05
C ILE A 404 -7.17 -25.25 -44.03
N ASP A 405 -8.41 -25.32 -43.60
CA ASP A 405 -9.53 -24.76 -44.35
C ASP A 405 -9.92 -23.36 -43.90
N GLN A 406 -10.93 -22.76 -44.58
CA GLN A 406 -11.39 -21.41 -44.25
C GLN A 406 -12.00 -21.32 -42.85
N SER A 407 -12.65 -22.40 -42.36
CA SER A 407 -13.23 -22.44 -41.01
C SER A 407 -12.15 -22.48 -39.93
N ASP A 408 -11.09 -23.28 -40.15
CA ASP A 408 -9.92 -23.32 -39.30
C ASP A 408 -9.27 -21.91 -39.16
N LEU A 409 -9.16 -21.21 -40.31
CA LEU A 409 -8.58 -19.89 -40.35
C LEU A 409 -9.45 -18.84 -39.62
N GLU A 410 -10.76 -18.85 -39.83
CA GLU A 410 -11.70 -17.97 -39.15
C GLU A 410 -11.61 -18.12 -37.60
N GLU A 411 -11.49 -19.37 -37.15
CA GLU A 411 -11.32 -19.66 -35.75
C GLU A 411 -10.02 -19.08 -35.19
N CYS A 412 -8.90 -19.18 -35.90
CA CYS A 412 -7.61 -18.63 -35.49
C CYS A 412 -7.66 -17.10 -35.23
N PHE A 413 -8.48 -16.38 -35.98
CA PHE A 413 -8.63 -14.91 -35.88
C PHE A 413 -9.75 -14.47 -34.97
N ASN A 414 -10.36 -15.39 -34.24
CA ASN A 414 -11.36 -15.05 -33.22
C ASN A 414 -10.69 -14.70 -31.86
N PRO A 415 -10.72 -13.46 -31.43
CA PRO A 415 -10.05 -13.05 -30.16
C PRO A 415 -10.65 -13.73 -28.93
N SER A 416 -11.90 -14.21 -28.97
CA SER A 416 -12.55 -14.86 -27.82
C SER A 416 -11.87 -16.15 -27.39
N ILE A 417 -11.16 -16.84 -28.29
CA ILE A 417 -10.42 -18.07 -27.97
C ILE A 417 -9.36 -17.83 -26.89
N HIS A 418 -8.71 -16.66 -26.91
CA HIS A 418 -7.72 -16.28 -25.89
C HIS A 418 -8.35 -16.04 -24.51
N LEU A 419 -9.67 -15.94 -24.43
CA LEU A 419 -10.40 -15.60 -23.22
C LEU A 419 -11.09 -16.80 -22.55
N ASN A 420 -11.18 -17.94 -23.22
CA ASN A 420 -11.95 -19.11 -22.80
C ASN A 420 -11.62 -19.60 -21.38
N ASN A 421 -10.36 -19.50 -20.96
CA ASN A 421 -9.89 -19.99 -19.68
C ASN A 421 -9.84 -18.90 -18.59
N LEU A 422 -10.26 -17.66 -18.87
CA LEU A 422 -10.24 -16.58 -17.88
C LEU A 422 -11.23 -16.81 -16.72
N SER A 423 -12.25 -17.66 -16.92
CA SER A 423 -13.20 -18.06 -15.87
C SER A 423 -12.51 -18.54 -14.59
N VAL A 424 -11.41 -19.30 -14.74
CA VAL A 424 -10.59 -19.78 -13.60
C VAL A 424 -10.02 -18.62 -12.76
N ILE A 425 -9.68 -17.50 -13.40
CA ILE A 425 -9.14 -16.30 -12.72
C ILE A 425 -10.27 -15.54 -12.03
N TRP A 426 -11.40 -15.40 -12.72
CA TRP A 426 -12.57 -14.73 -12.16
C TRP A 426 -13.08 -15.43 -10.91
N GLU A 427 -13.17 -16.75 -10.95
CA GLU A 427 -13.58 -17.55 -9.80
C GLU A 427 -12.66 -17.38 -8.60
N LYS A 428 -11.33 -17.48 -8.81
CA LYS A 428 -10.33 -17.29 -7.74
C LYS A 428 -10.37 -15.92 -7.07
N LEU A 429 -10.80 -14.89 -7.79
CA LEU A 429 -10.83 -13.50 -7.30
C LEU A 429 -12.24 -13.04 -6.91
N GLY A 430 -13.27 -13.86 -7.12
CA GLY A 430 -14.67 -13.51 -6.87
C GLY A 430 -15.15 -12.36 -7.77
N ILE A 431 -14.77 -12.37 -9.06
CA ILE A 431 -15.16 -11.37 -10.10
C ILE A 431 -16.27 -11.91 -10.97
#